data_6bf672608b142d693b80c61e7f4e50c8
#
_entry.id   6bf672608b142d693b80c61e7f4e50c8
#
_cell.length_a   1.000
_cell.length_b   1.000
_cell.length_c   1.000
_cell.angle_alpha   90.00
_cell.angle_beta   90.00
_cell.angle_gamma   90.00
#
_symmetry.space_group_name_H-M   'P 1'
#
loop_
_entity.id
_entity.type
_entity.pdbx_description
1 polymer ?
#
loop_
_entity_poly.entity_id
_entity_poly.type
_entity_poly.pdbx_seq_one_letter_code
_entity_poly.pdbx_strand_id
1 'polypeptide(L)'
;VLAKIEAQGKLTDQLKAAIEAAEKLADVEELYLPYKEKRRTKATVAREAGLFPLARLILQNSPNLKAEAEKLTSEAFPTADKALAGAVDILVEAFSEDNSLRSWTYNEIWNNSDITSTLKDQSLDEKETFKIYYDFEDKVSKLQGYRTLALNRGEKLGVIKVAFKHNLEKMHRF
;
A
#
# COMPACT_ATOMS: atom_id res chain seq x y z
N VAL A 1 14.88 16.96 0.02
CA VAL A 1 15.12 15.50 0.01
C VAL A 1 16.59 15.24 0.31
N LEU A 2 17.54 15.69 -0.52
CA LEU A 2 18.97 15.41 -0.40
C LEU A 2 19.53 15.69 1.02
N ALA A 3 19.27 16.87 1.59
CA ALA A 3 19.73 17.22 2.93
C ALA A 3 19.24 16.27 4.04
N LYS A 4 18.03 15.70 3.89
CA LYS A 4 17.49 14.72 4.85
C LYS A 4 18.17 13.36 4.75
N ILE A 5 18.54 12.94 3.54
CA ILE A 5 19.27 11.68 3.30
C ILE A 5 20.71 11.82 3.77
N GLU A 6 21.32 12.98 3.50
CA GLU A 6 22.67 13.31 3.93
C GLU A 6 22.80 13.33 5.46
N ALA A 7 21.83 13.94 6.16
CA ALA A 7 21.77 13.95 7.63
C ALA A 7 21.69 12.53 8.24
N GLN A 8 21.20 11.54 7.48
CA GLN A 8 21.18 10.12 7.87
C GLN A 8 22.49 9.38 7.51
N GLY A 9 23.45 10.06 6.85
CA GLY A 9 24.69 9.44 6.37
C GLY A 9 24.51 8.40 5.27
N LYS A 10 23.38 8.44 4.54
CA LYS A 10 22.99 7.45 3.52
C LYS A 10 23.00 7.98 2.09
N LEU A 11 23.40 9.24 1.90
CA LEU A 11 23.48 9.84 0.57
C LEU A 11 24.70 9.31 -0.18
N THR A 12 24.47 8.59 -1.27
CA THR A 12 25.50 8.15 -2.21
C THR A 12 25.51 9.05 -3.44
N ASP A 13 26.65 9.13 -4.15
CA ASP A 13 26.76 9.92 -5.39
C ASP A 13 25.77 9.44 -6.47
N GLN A 14 25.52 8.13 -6.54
CA GLN A 14 24.55 7.56 -7.47
C GLN A 14 23.12 7.99 -7.12
N LEU A 15 22.75 7.96 -5.82
CA LEU A 15 21.43 8.38 -5.37
C LEU A 15 21.22 9.89 -5.59
N LYS A 16 22.25 10.70 -5.32
CA LYS A 16 22.22 12.14 -5.58
C LYS A 16 21.97 12.42 -7.07
N ALA A 17 22.75 11.79 -7.96
CA ALA A 17 22.59 11.94 -9.40
C ALA A 17 21.19 11.48 -9.87
N ALA A 18 20.66 10.37 -9.34
CA ALA A 18 19.32 9.89 -9.68
C ALA A 18 18.22 10.86 -9.25
N ILE A 19 18.33 11.45 -8.05
CA ILE A 19 17.36 12.44 -7.56
C ILE A 19 17.43 13.75 -8.36
N GLU A 20 18.65 14.20 -8.74
CA GLU A 20 18.85 15.41 -9.53
C GLU A 20 18.42 15.25 -10.99
N ALA A 21 18.47 14.03 -11.54
CA ALA A 21 18.02 13.69 -12.89
C ALA A 21 16.51 13.41 -12.99
N ALA A 22 15.81 13.29 -11.88
CA ALA A 22 14.38 12.98 -11.88
C ALA A 22 13.55 14.18 -12.37
N GLU A 23 12.80 13.97 -13.46
CA GLU A 23 11.96 15.00 -14.08
C GLU A 23 10.59 15.15 -13.39
N LYS A 24 10.13 14.11 -12.69
CA LYS A 24 8.83 14.07 -12.04
C LYS A 24 8.96 13.98 -10.52
N LEU A 25 8.09 14.69 -9.82
CA LEU A 25 8.04 14.63 -8.35
C LEU A 25 7.82 13.19 -7.83
N ALA A 26 7.03 12.38 -8.54
CA ALA A 26 6.79 10.99 -8.19
C ALA A 26 8.07 10.15 -8.15
N ASP A 27 8.98 10.36 -9.12
CA ASP A 27 10.25 9.64 -9.20
C ASP A 27 11.16 10.03 -8.02
N VAL A 28 11.18 11.32 -7.64
CA VAL A 28 11.89 11.82 -6.45
C VAL A 28 11.32 11.22 -5.17
N GLU A 29 9.98 11.14 -5.07
CA GLU A 29 9.31 10.56 -3.91
C GLU A 29 9.62 9.06 -3.77
N GLU A 30 9.67 8.33 -4.88
CA GLU A 30 10.01 6.90 -4.89
C GLU A 30 11.46 6.67 -4.44
N LEU A 31 12.41 7.45 -4.96
CA LEU A 31 13.82 7.40 -4.54
C LEU A 31 14.02 7.78 -3.06
N TYR A 32 13.19 8.69 -2.53
CA TYR A 32 13.25 9.13 -1.14
C TYR A 32 12.55 8.18 -0.16
N LEU A 33 11.59 7.38 -0.62
CA LEU A 33 10.73 6.55 0.25
C LEU A 33 11.50 5.67 1.25
N PRO A 34 12.63 5.01 0.87
CA PRO A 34 13.43 4.20 1.81
C PRO A 34 14.10 5.01 2.93
N TYR A 35 14.29 6.33 2.72
CA TYR A 35 14.98 7.24 3.62
C TYR A 35 14.04 8.13 4.43
N LYS A 36 12.74 8.08 4.10
CA LYS A 36 11.73 8.86 4.81
C LYS A 36 11.61 8.38 6.25
N GLU A 37 11.68 9.31 7.20
CA GLU A 37 11.42 9.02 8.61
C GLU A 37 10.01 8.42 8.75
N LYS A 38 9.96 7.18 9.21
CA LYS A 38 8.71 6.46 9.41
C LYS A 38 8.13 6.83 10.77
N ARG A 39 6.83 7.08 10.79
CA ARG A 39 6.10 7.11 12.06
C ARG A 39 6.15 5.70 12.66
N ARG A 40 6.12 5.64 14.00
CA ARG A 40 6.01 4.35 14.71
C ARG A 40 4.76 3.59 14.23
N THR A 41 4.99 2.47 13.55
CA THR A 41 3.96 1.60 12.98
C THR A 41 3.74 0.38 13.87
N LYS A 42 2.68 -0.39 13.59
CA LYS A 42 2.48 -1.69 14.24
C LYS A 42 3.66 -2.63 14.00
N ALA A 43 4.22 -2.62 12.80
CA ALA A 43 5.42 -3.40 12.46
C ALA A 43 6.65 -2.98 13.27
N THR A 44 6.82 -1.67 13.52
CA THR A 44 7.90 -1.17 14.40
C THR A 44 7.76 -1.75 15.80
N VAL A 45 6.56 -1.70 16.39
CA VAL A 45 6.28 -2.27 17.72
C VAL A 45 6.55 -3.78 17.74
N ALA A 46 6.16 -4.49 16.69
CA ALA A 46 6.38 -5.93 16.58
C ALA A 46 7.88 -6.28 16.44
N ARG A 47 8.66 -5.49 15.71
CA ARG A 47 10.13 -5.65 15.62
C ARG A 47 10.81 -5.36 16.95
N GLU A 48 10.43 -4.30 17.66
CA GLU A 48 10.93 -3.97 18.99
C GLU A 48 10.62 -5.08 20.01
N ALA A 49 9.48 -5.75 19.88
CA ALA A 49 9.09 -6.92 20.67
C ALA A 49 9.81 -8.22 20.26
N GLY A 50 10.69 -8.19 19.26
CA GLY A 50 11.48 -9.36 18.85
C GLY A 50 10.74 -10.35 17.95
N LEU A 51 9.63 -9.99 17.30
CA LEU A 51 8.81 -10.88 16.48
C LEU A 51 9.35 -11.13 15.06
N PHE A 52 10.49 -10.53 14.68
CA PHE A 52 11.08 -10.73 13.35
C PHE A 52 11.41 -12.20 13.01
N PRO A 53 11.95 -13.04 13.92
CA PRO A 53 12.15 -14.46 13.65
C PRO A 53 10.84 -15.19 13.31
N LEU A 54 9.73 -14.84 13.98
CA LEU A 54 8.41 -15.42 13.69
C LEU A 54 7.91 -15.04 12.30
N ALA A 55 8.13 -13.79 11.86
CA ALA A 55 7.83 -13.35 10.50
C ALA A 55 8.59 -14.21 9.46
N ARG A 56 9.86 -14.53 9.69
CA ARG A 56 10.64 -15.43 8.82
C ARG A 56 10.07 -16.84 8.78
N LEU A 57 9.65 -17.38 9.92
CA LEU A 57 9.02 -18.71 10.00
C LEU A 57 7.70 -18.78 9.22
N ILE A 58 6.92 -17.69 9.22
CA ILE A 58 5.70 -17.58 8.40
C ILE A 58 6.04 -17.69 6.91
N LEU A 59 7.05 -16.96 6.43
CA LEU A 59 7.49 -17.04 5.03
C LEU A 59 8.01 -18.44 4.64
N GLN A 60 8.58 -19.15 5.58
CA GLN A 60 9.08 -20.53 5.37
C GLN A 60 7.99 -21.58 5.48
N ASN A 61 6.74 -21.17 5.74
CA ASN A 61 5.59 -22.07 5.96
C ASN A 61 5.89 -23.15 7.02
N SER A 62 6.51 -22.73 8.13
CA SER A 62 6.89 -23.65 9.22
C SER A 62 5.66 -24.30 9.87
N PRO A 63 5.67 -25.61 10.09
CA PRO A 63 4.53 -26.32 10.71
C PRO A 63 4.30 -25.96 12.19
N ASN A 64 5.33 -25.40 12.87
CA ASN A 64 5.31 -25.18 14.31
C ASN A 64 5.08 -23.71 14.69
N LEU A 65 4.44 -22.91 13.83
CA LEU A 65 4.28 -21.47 14.00
C LEU A 65 3.66 -21.09 15.35
N LYS A 66 2.64 -21.82 15.81
CA LYS A 66 1.94 -21.51 17.05
C LYS A 66 2.82 -21.75 18.27
N ALA A 67 3.55 -22.86 18.31
CA ALA A 67 4.48 -23.18 19.40
C ALA A 67 5.65 -22.17 19.47
N GLU A 68 6.16 -21.71 18.32
CA GLU A 68 7.20 -20.67 18.29
C GLU A 68 6.63 -19.29 18.68
N ALA A 69 5.39 -18.99 18.33
CA ALA A 69 4.72 -17.77 18.75
C ALA A 69 4.49 -17.71 20.27
N GLU A 70 4.18 -18.84 20.90
CA GLU A 70 4.03 -18.94 22.37
C GLU A 70 5.32 -18.56 23.11
N LYS A 71 6.49 -18.91 22.56
CA LYS A 71 7.80 -18.57 23.13
C LYS A 71 8.16 -17.07 22.99
N LEU A 72 7.54 -16.38 22.04
CA LEU A 72 7.80 -14.99 21.70
C LEU A 72 6.71 -14.03 22.22
N THR A 73 5.87 -14.48 23.15
CA THR A 73 4.91 -13.61 23.79
C THR A 73 5.60 -12.54 24.65
N SER A 74 4.99 -11.36 24.72
CA SER A 74 5.50 -10.20 25.47
C SER A 74 4.34 -9.40 26.03
N GLU A 75 4.62 -8.38 26.83
CA GLU A 75 3.59 -7.46 27.34
C GLU A 75 2.76 -6.83 26.21
N ALA A 76 3.42 -6.43 25.10
CA ALA A 76 2.74 -5.87 23.93
C ALA A 76 1.96 -6.94 23.12
N PHE A 77 2.38 -8.20 23.16
CA PHE A 77 1.81 -9.34 22.44
C PHE A 77 1.58 -10.53 23.40
N PRO A 78 0.57 -10.46 24.27
CA PRO A 78 0.42 -11.39 25.40
C PRO A 78 -0.08 -12.80 25.02
N THR A 79 -0.44 -13.04 23.75
CA THR A 79 -0.87 -14.35 23.27
C THR A 79 -0.16 -14.72 21.96
N ALA A 80 -0.06 -16.03 21.67
CA ALA A 80 0.49 -16.53 20.41
C ALA A 80 -0.19 -15.92 19.18
N ASP A 81 -1.52 -15.78 19.20
CA ASP A 81 -2.26 -15.19 18.09
C ASP A 81 -1.93 -13.72 17.89
N LYS A 82 -1.72 -12.95 18.96
CA LYS A 82 -1.26 -11.56 18.89
C LYS A 82 0.19 -11.46 18.40
N ALA A 83 1.06 -12.37 18.82
CA ALA A 83 2.43 -12.44 18.33
C ALA A 83 2.47 -12.77 16.83
N LEU A 84 1.65 -13.71 16.37
CA LEU A 84 1.49 -14.01 14.94
C LEU A 84 0.96 -12.81 14.15
N ALA A 85 -0.06 -12.12 14.67
CA ALA A 85 -0.56 -10.89 14.05
C ALA A 85 0.53 -9.80 13.95
N GLY A 86 1.34 -9.61 15.00
CA GLY A 86 2.48 -8.69 14.97
C GLY A 86 3.55 -9.10 13.95
N ALA A 87 3.82 -10.39 13.81
CA ALA A 87 4.73 -10.92 12.79
C ALA A 87 4.19 -10.68 11.36
N VAL A 88 2.88 -10.82 11.17
CA VAL A 88 2.20 -10.49 9.89
C VAL A 88 2.31 -8.97 9.61
N ASP A 89 2.14 -8.10 10.61
CA ASP A 89 2.31 -6.66 10.42
C ASP A 89 3.73 -6.31 9.90
N ILE A 90 4.77 -7.04 10.35
CA ILE A 90 6.15 -6.88 9.84
C ILE A 90 6.22 -7.26 8.36
N LEU A 91 5.58 -8.35 7.94
CA LEU A 91 5.57 -8.81 6.54
C LEU A 91 4.77 -7.86 5.65
N VAL A 92 3.61 -7.39 6.11
CA VAL A 92 2.79 -6.41 5.39
C VAL A 92 3.57 -5.14 5.12
N GLU A 93 4.30 -4.62 6.12
CA GLU A 93 5.16 -3.46 5.92
C GLU A 93 6.26 -3.75 4.91
N ALA A 94 6.97 -4.88 5.02
CA ALA A 94 8.04 -5.26 4.10
C ALA A 94 7.55 -5.38 2.66
N PHE A 95 6.40 -6.03 2.42
CA PHE A 95 5.81 -6.16 1.09
C PHE A 95 5.31 -4.82 0.54
N SER A 96 4.72 -3.97 1.39
CA SER A 96 4.25 -2.64 0.96
C SER A 96 5.38 -1.69 0.55
N GLU A 97 6.61 -1.97 0.99
CA GLU A 97 7.81 -1.19 0.70
C GLU A 97 8.69 -1.78 -0.41
N ASP A 98 8.38 -2.99 -0.85
CA ASP A 98 9.09 -3.62 -1.96
C ASP A 98 8.77 -2.92 -3.28
N ASN A 99 9.79 -2.29 -3.90
CA ASN A 99 9.62 -1.51 -5.11
C ASN A 99 9.23 -2.39 -6.31
N SER A 100 9.72 -3.62 -6.39
CA SER A 100 9.40 -4.52 -7.49
C SER A 100 7.94 -4.97 -7.42
N LEU A 101 7.47 -5.32 -6.23
CA LEU A 101 6.08 -5.68 -5.98
C LEU A 101 5.13 -4.50 -6.23
N ARG A 102 5.51 -3.30 -5.79
CA ARG A 102 4.72 -2.08 -6.04
C ARG A 102 4.62 -1.75 -7.52
N SER A 103 5.74 -1.74 -8.24
CA SER A 103 5.78 -1.46 -9.68
C SER A 103 4.99 -2.51 -10.46
N TRP A 104 5.14 -3.78 -10.11
CA TRP A 104 4.35 -4.84 -10.72
C TRP A 104 2.85 -4.67 -10.46
N THR A 105 2.45 -4.41 -9.20
CA THR A 105 1.04 -4.20 -8.82
C THR A 105 0.45 -3.00 -9.55
N TYR A 106 1.20 -1.90 -9.63
CA TYR A 106 0.78 -0.72 -10.39
C TYR A 106 0.51 -1.06 -11.86
N ASN A 107 1.46 -1.73 -12.51
CA ASN A 107 1.33 -2.12 -13.91
C ASN A 107 0.17 -3.12 -14.13
N GLU A 108 -0.03 -4.06 -13.21
CA GLU A 108 -1.13 -5.02 -13.28
C GLU A 108 -2.49 -4.31 -13.16
N ILE A 109 -2.65 -3.40 -12.20
CA ILE A 109 -3.88 -2.62 -12.04
C ILE A 109 -4.10 -1.73 -13.27
N TRP A 110 -3.09 -1.03 -13.72
CA TRP A 110 -3.18 -0.14 -14.87
C TRP A 110 -3.66 -0.85 -16.14
N ASN A 111 -3.07 -2.00 -16.45
CA ASN A 111 -3.31 -2.69 -17.72
C ASN A 111 -4.52 -3.63 -17.69
N ASN A 112 -4.82 -4.24 -16.53
CA ASN A 112 -5.71 -5.39 -16.45
C ASN A 112 -6.92 -5.18 -15.53
N SER A 113 -7.05 -4.01 -14.89
CA SER A 113 -8.18 -3.76 -13.99
C SER A 113 -9.23 -2.84 -14.61
N ASP A 114 -10.44 -2.95 -14.09
CA ASP A 114 -11.53 -2.01 -14.35
C ASP A 114 -11.68 -1.09 -13.13
N ILE A 115 -12.05 0.16 -13.39
CA ILE A 115 -12.53 1.09 -12.36
C ILE A 115 -14.05 1.07 -12.39
N THR A 116 -14.65 0.92 -11.21
CA THR A 116 -16.10 0.90 -11.05
C THR A 116 -16.55 1.99 -10.10
N SER A 117 -17.76 2.49 -10.31
CA SER A 117 -18.41 3.28 -9.28
C SER A 117 -19.86 2.88 -9.10
N THR A 118 -20.34 2.97 -7.87
CA THR A 118 -21.71 2.64 -7.48
C THR A 118 -22.30 3.79 -6.67
N LEU A 119 -23.61 4.00 -6.77
CA LEU A 119 -24.32 4.98 -5.95
C LEU A 119 -24.16 4.64 -4.47
N LYS A 120 -23.79 5.63 -3.66
CA LYS A 120 -23.73 5.53 -2.21
C LYS A 120 -24.85 6.31 -1.53
N ASP A 121 -25.06 7.56 -1.93
CA ASP A 121 -26.11 8.40 -1.36
C ASP A 121 -26.62 9.42 -2.39
N GLN A 122 -27.84 9.19 -2.91
CA GLN A 122 -28.45 10.04 -3.91
C GLN A 122 -28.89 11.39 -3.34
N SER A 123 -29.18 11.47 -2.03
CA SER A 123 -29.62 12.73 -1.40
C SER A 123 -28.56 13.84 -1.47
N LEU A 124 -27.29 13.47 -1.66
CA LEU A 124 -26.17 14.39 -1.81
C LEU A 124 -25.97 14.88 -3.26
N ASP A 125 -26.79 14.41 -4.21
CA ASP A 125 -26.72 14.78 -5.63
C ASP A 125 -28.09 15.19 -6.19
N GLU A 126 -28.72 16.20 -5.55
CA GLU A 126 -30.05 16.71 -5.92
C GLU A 126 -30.17 17.09 -7.41
N LYS A 127 -29.06 17.54 -8.01
CA LYS A 127 -28.99 17.93 -9.44
C LYS A 127 -28.63 16.79 -10.37
N GLU A 128 -28.52 15.57 -9.86
CA GLU A 128 -28.11 14.38 -10.62
C GLU A 128 -26.81 14.57 -11.44
N THR A 129 -25.88 15.38 -10.95
CA THR A 129 -24.61 15.72 -11.60
C THR A 129 -23.74 14.49 -11.82
N PHE A 130 -23.83 13.52 -10.90
CA PHE A 130 -23.05 12.28 -10.95
C PHE A 130 -23.84 11.07 -11.43
N LYS A 131 -25.05 11.25 -11.97
CA LYS A 131 -25.96 10.17 -12.39
C LYS A 131 -25.32 9.13 -13.31
N ILE A 132 -24.47 9.57 -14.26
CA ILE A 132 -23.74 8.68 -15.17
C ILE A 132 -22.71 7.79 -14.48
N TYR A 133 -22.38 8.09 -13.22
CA TYR A 133 -21.43 7.34 -12.38
C TYR A 133 -22.11 6.52 -11.28
N TYR A 134 -23.43 6.45 -11.23
CA TYR A 134 -24.17 5.65 -10.24
C TYR A 134 -24.03 4.14 -10.47
N ASP A 135 -23.78 3.75 -11.70
CA ASP A 135 -23.41 2.39 -12.11
C ASP A 135 -22.46 2.51 -13.32
N PHE A 136 -21.16 2.62 -13.02
CA PHE A 136 -20.15 2.92 -14.03
C PHE A 136 -19.02 1.92 -13.95
N GLU A 137 -18.55 1.45 -15.11
CA GLU A 137 -17.39 0.59 -15.26
C GLU A 137 -16.61 1.00 -16.51
N ASP A 138 -15.28 1.12 -16.40
CA ASP A 138 -14.38 1.39 -17.54
C ASP A 138 -12.99 0.81 -17.25
N LYS A 139 -12.19 0.58 -18.28
CA LYS A 139 -10.80 0.16 -18.14
C LYS A 139 -9.95 1.28 -17.52
N VAL A 140 -9.13 0.96 -16.52
CA VAL A 140 -8.25 1.94 -15.87
C VAL A 140 -7.37 2.64 -16.90
N SER A 141 -6.75 1.90 -17.82
CA SER A 141 -5.86 2.42 -18.85
C SER A 141 -6.52 3.29 -19.92
N LYS A 142 -7.86 3.22 -20.05
CA LYS A 142 -8.65 4.00 -21.00
C LYS A 142 -9.42 5.16 -20.39
N LEU A 143 -9.38 5.27 -19.07
CA LEU A 143 -10.14 6.28 -18.34
C LEU A 143 -9.66 7.69 -18.70
N GLN A 144 -10.56 8.51 -19.17
CA GLN A 144 -10.31 9.90 -19.55
C GLN A 144 -10.10 10.77 -18.30
N GLY A 145 -9.20 11.76 -18.38
CA GLY A 145 -8.86 12.62 -17.24
C GLY A 145 -10.07 13.33 -16.61
N TYR A 146 -11.04 13.80 -17.40
CA TYR A 146 -12.26 14.44 -16.88
C TYR A 146 -13.15 13.46 -16.09
N ARG A 147 -13.19 12.16 -16.49
CA ARG A 147 -13.90 11.13 -15.74
C ARG A 147 -13.23 10.83 -14.41
N THR A 148 -11.89 10.76 -14.40
CA THR A 148 -11.11 10.63 -13.15
C THR A 148 -11.43 11.75 -12.17
N LEU A 149 -11.47 13.01 -12.64
CA LEU A 149 -11.81 14.16 -11.80
C LEU A 149 -13.26 14.09 -11.30
N ALA A 150 -14.20 13.67 -12.14
CA ALA A 150 -15.61 13.52 -11.77
C ALA A 150 -15.79 12.39 -10.73
N LEU A 151 -15.18 11.23 -10.91
CA LEU A 151 -15.20 10.11 -9.95
C LEU A 151 -14.64 10.53 -8.60
N ASN A 152 -13.45 11.14 -8.57
CA ASN A 152 -12.81 11.63 -7.35
C ASN A 152 -13.69 12.66 -6.62
N ARG A 153 -14.34 13.56 -7.37
CA ARG A 153 -15.24 14.57 -6.79
C ARG A 153 -16.50 13.94 -6.22
N GLY A 154 -17.14 13.02 -6.97
CA GLY A 154 -18.35 12.32 -6.51
C GLY A 154 -18.10 11.47 -5.26
N GLU A 155 -16.95 10.80 -5.20
CA GLU A 155 -16.53 10.02 -4.02
C GLU A 155 -16.24 10.93 -2.82
N LYS A 156 -15.52 12.03 -3.02
CA LYS A 156 -15.23 13.01 -1.97
C LYS A 156 -16.51 13.64 -1.39
N LEU A 157 -17.53 13.86 -2.23
CA LEU A 157 -18.84 14.37 -1.80
C LEU A 157 -19.70 13.28 -1.15
N GLY A 158 -19.31 12.02 -1.21
CA GLY A 158 -20.06 10.91 -0.61
C GLY A 158 -21.23 10.41 -1.47
N VAL A 159 -21.40 10.91 -2.69
CA VAL A 159 -22.47 10.54 -3.63
C VAL A 159 -22.27 9.13 -4.17
N ILE A 160 -21.04 8.80 -4.57
CA ILE A 160 -20.66 7.50 -5.15
C ILE A 160 -19.55 6.87 -4.34
N LYS A 161 -19.38 5.55 -4.51
CA LYS A 161 -18.24 4.78 -4.03
C LYS A 161 -17.46 4.28 -5.24
N VAL A 162 -16.15 4.58 -5.28
CA VAL A 162 -15.25 4.14 -6.34
C VAL A 162 -14.46 2.91 -5.88
N ALA A 163 -14.24 1.95 -6.78
CA ALA A 163 -13.47 0.75 -6.51
C ALA A 163 -12.72 0.29 -7.77
N PHE A 164 -11.67 -0.52 -7.55
CA PHE A 164 -11.00 -1.25 -8.64
C PHE A 164 -11.46 -2.71 -8.64
N LYS A 165 -11.82 -3.20 -9.82
CA LYS A 165 -12.13 -4.60 -10.07
C LYS A 165 -10.91 -5.24 -10.72
N HIS A 166 -10.23 -6.10 -9.99
CA HIS A 166 -8.97 -6.71 -10.40
C HIS A 166 -8.96 -8.21 -10.08
N ASN A 167 -8.05 -8.94 -10.73
CA ASN A 167 -7.90 -10.38 -10.52
C ASN A 167 -7.02 -10.64 -9.29
N LEU A 168 -7.64 -10.87 -8.13
CA LEU A 168 -6.96 -11.18 -6.87
C LEU A 168 -6.13 -12.46 -6.94
N GLU A 169 -6.62 -13.50 -7.65
CA GLU A 169 -5.87 -14.77 -7.75
C GLU A 169 -4.52 -14.57 -8.44
N LYS A 170 -4.49 -13.74 -9.49
CA LYS A 170 -3.26 -13.40 -10.18
C LYS A 170 -2.31 -12.60 -9.28
N MET A 171 -2.85 -11.68 -8.50
CA MET A 171 -2.05 -10.89 -7.54
C MET A 171 -1.48 -11.76 -6.42
N HIS A 172 -2.20 -12.77 -5.97
CA HIS A 172 -1.72 -13.68 -4.91
C HIS A 172 -0.67 -14.70 -5.40
N ARG A 173 -0.54 -14.90 -6.72
CA ARG A 173 0.46 -15.83 -7.29
C ARG A 173 1.82 -15.19 -7.57
N PHE A 174 1.89 -13.88 -7.53
CA PHE A 174 3.14 -13.13 -7.71
C PHE A 174 3.97 -13.13 -6.41
#